data_272d1da9ddaae825ddad71042a9be7dd
#
_entry.id   272d1da9ddaae825ddad71042a9be7dd
#
_cell.length_a   1.000
_cell.length_b   1.000
_cell.length_c   1.000
_cell.angle_alpha   90.00
_cell.angle_beta   90.00
_cell.angle_gamma   90.00
#
_symmetry.space_group_name_H-M   'P 1'
#
loop_
_entity.id
_entity.type
_entity.pdbx_description
1 polymer ?
#
loop_
_entity_poly.entity_id
_entity_poly.type
_entity_poly.pdbx_seq_one_letter_code
_entity_poly.pdbx_strand_id
1 'polypeptide(L)'
;MLQANNQPKPTFIAGPCVIESAELLDTVAARLVDINHTHGTDIIFKASFDKANRTSIHSFRGPGLEKGLQMLADIRDKYGLRVTTDIHESWQAKAAGQVCDILQIPAFLCRQTDLLVAAAHTGAIVNIKKAQFLSGNDMRYPVEKALESGAKEVWLTERGNCFGYNNLVVDFRNIADMKEIVPMVIMDCTHSVQRPSAGNGKTVGDRKFVPSMALAAMAFGATGYFFEVHPTPDSGLSDAANMLELDQLENLIIKLLQ
;
A
#
# COMPACT_ATOMS: atom_id res chain seq x y z
N MET A 1 2.95 -35.61 -11.44
CA MET A 1 3.69 -34.43 -11.89
C MET A 1 2.73 -33.27 -11.77
N LEU A 2 2.85 -32.45 -10.73
CA LEU A 2 2.11 -31.21 -10.60
C LEU A 2 2.60 -30.28 -11.72
N GLN A 3 1.71 -29.86 -12.59
CA GLN A 3 2.00 -28.84 -13.60
C GLN A 3 2.53 -27.63 -12.86
N ALA A 4 3.73 -27.15 -13.26
CA ALA A 4 4.24 -25.86 -12.80
C ALA A 4 3.14 -24.81 -13.08
N ASN A 5 2.60 -24.23 -12.01
CA ASN A 5 1.58 -23.19 -12.11
C ASN A 5 2.21 -22.00 -12.85
N ASN A 6 1.82 -21.81 -14.09
CA ASN A 6 2.26 -20.71 -14.94
C ASN A 6 1.48 -19.42 -14.59
N GLN A 7 1.12 -19.26 -13.32
CA GLN A 7 0.49 -18.02 -12.86
C GLN A 7 1.56 -16.93 -12.70
N PRO A 8 1.29 -15.70 -13.11
CA PRO A 8 2.23 -14.60 -12.91
C PRO A 8 2.53 -14.45 -11.42
N LYS A 9 3.79 -14.16 -11.10
CA LYS A 9 4.19 -13.90 -9.72
C LYS A 9 3.35 -12.76 -9.15
N PRO A 10 2.96 -12.83 -7.86
CA PRO A 10 2.24 -11.74 -7.22
C PRO A 10 3.08 -10.46 -7.17
N THR A 11 2.40 -9.32 -7.25
CA THR A 11 3.02 -8.01 -7.05
C THR A 11 3.21 -7.74 -5.57
N PHE A 12 4.38 -7.22 -5.19
CA PHE A 12 4.64 -6.79 -3.82
C PHE A 12 4.86 -5.29 -3.76
N ILE A 13 4.24 -4.63 -2.78
CA ILE A 13 4.48 -3.25 -2.42
C ILE A 13 5.02 -3.26 -0.99
N ALA A 14 6.21 -2.74 -0.77
CA ALA A 14 6.80 -2.70 0.56
C ALA A 14 7.61 -1.41 0.80
N GLY A 15 7.71 -0.99 2.06
CA GLY A 15 8.49 0.16 2.45
C GLY A 15 8.06 0.73 3.81
N PRO A 16 8.69 1.79 4.31
CA PRO A 16 8.30 2.39 5.57
C PRO A 16 6.94 3.10 5.45
N CYS A 17 6.22 3.18 6.56
CA CYS A 17 4.91 3.84 6.60
C CYS A 17 4.97 5.27 6.07
N VAL A 18 5.96 6.05 6.54
CA VAL A 18 6.19 7.45 6.21
C VAL A 18 7.69 7.68 5.99
N ILE A 19 8.03 8.68 5.21
CA ILE A 19 9.42 9.12 5.05
C ILE A 19 9.88 9.78 6.35
N GLU A 20 10.74 9.09 7.10
CA GLU A 20 11.30 9.56 8.37
C GLU A 20 12.69 10.19 8.15
N SER A 21 13.55 9.50 7.43
CA SER A 21 14.91 9.98 7.07
C SER A 21 15.39 9.31 5.76
N ALA A 22 16.42 9.87 5.16
CA ALA A 22 17.06 9.29 3.98
C ALA A 22 17.74 7.95 4.30
N GLU A 23 18.36 7.83 5.47
CA GLU A 23 19.04 6.62 5.94
C GLU A 23 18.07 5.46 6.10
N LEU A 24 16.85 5.72 6.62
CA LEU A 24 15.81 4.70 6.73
C LEU A 24 15.36 4.22 5.35
N LEU A 25 15.09 5.15 4.42
CA LEU A 25 14.71 4.79 3.06
C LEU A 25 15.79 3.96 2.39
N ASP A 26 17.04 4.37 2.53
CA ASP A 26 18.21 3.68 1.95
C ASP A 26 18.34 2.24 2.49
N THR A 27 18.24 2.08 3.81
CA THR A 27 18.28 0.76 4.48
C THR A 27 17.18 -0.16 3.97
N VAL A 28 15.95 0.32 3.89
CA VAL A 28 14.81 -0.47 3.42
C VAL A 28 14.97 -0.78 1.93
N ALA A 29 15.28 0.20 1.09
CA ALA A 29 15.43 0.01 -0.35
C ALA A 29 16.51 -1.00 -0.69
N ALA A 30 17.70 -0.92 -0.06
CA ALA A 30 18.77 -1.88 -0.23
C ALA A 30 18.28 -3.32 0.04
N ARG A 31 17.56 -3.52 1.14
CA ARG A 31 17.02 -4.84 1.50
C ARG A 31 15.99 -5.35 0.48
N LEU A 32 15.13 -4.47 -0.04
CA LEU A 32 14.15 -4.85 -1.08
C LEU A 32 14.84 -5.27 -2.39
N VAL A 33 15.92 -4.60 -2.77
CA VAL A 33 16.73 -4.97 -3.94
C VAL A 33 17.36 -6.36 -3.76
N ASP A 34 17.90 -6.65 -2.57
CA ASP A 34 18.47 -7.97 -2.27
C ASP A 34 17.42 -9.08 -2.42
N ILE A 35 16.20 -8.84 -1.90
CA ILE A 35 15.08 -9.78 -2.02
C ILE A 35 14.68 -9.94 -3.49
N ASN A 36 14.57 -8.84 -4.24
CA ASN A 36 14.25 -8.88 -5.67
C ASN A 36 15.26 -9.71 -6.45
N HIS A 37 16.54 -9.51 -6.18
CA HIS A 37 17.61 -10.24 -6.85
C HIS A 37 17.60 -11.73 -6.51
N THR A 38 17.39 -12.06 -5.23
CA THR A 38 17.42 -13.44 -4.74
C THR A 38 16.24 -14.26 -5.25
N HIS A 39 15.02 -13.67 -5.29
CA HIS A 39 13.78 -14.39 -5.58
C HIS A 39 13.19 -14.06 -6.96
N GLY A 40 13.82 -13.15 -7.71
CA GLY A 40 13.32 -12.71 -9.01
C GLY A 40 11.94 -12.05 -8.88
N THR A 41 11.75 -11.26 -7.83
CA THR A 41 10.56 -10.43 -7.61
C THR A 41 10.79 -9.01 -8.13
N ASP A 42 9.73 -8.20 -8.17
CA ASP A 42 9.79 -6.78 -8.52
C ASP A 42 8.98 -6.02 -7.46
N ILE A 43 9.59 -5.88 -6.27
CA ILE A 43 8.96 -5.19 -5.14
C ILE A 43 8.95 -3.70 -5.42
N ILE A 44 7.77 -3.08 -5.36
CA ILE A 44 7.58 -1.64 -5.50
C ILE A 44 7.86 -0.98 -4.15
N PHE A 45 8.78 -0.01 -4.15
CA PHE A 45 9.11 0.74 -2.92
C PHE A 45 8.01 1.73 -2.59
N LYS A 46 7.49 1.70 -1.36
CA LYS A 46 6.44 2.62 -0.91
C LYS A 46 6.87 3.42 0.30
N ALA A 47 6.71 4.74 0.23
CA ALA A 47 6.72 5.60 1.42
C ALA A 47 5.79 6.81 1.22
N SER A 48 5.15 7.26 2.32
CA SER A 48 4.30 8.46 2.28
C SER A 48 5.13 9.71 2.55
N PHE A 49 4.98 10.74 1.73
CA PHE A 49 5.58 12.05 1.99
C PHE A 49 4.80 12.85 3.05
N ASP A 50 3.55 12.52 3.25
CA ASP A 50 2.66 13.11 4.26
C ASP A 50 1.67 12.07 4.80
N LYS A 51 1.33 12.17 6.05
CA LYS A 51 0.22 11.44 6.71
C LYS A 51 -0.89 12.46 7.04
N ALA A 52 -1.72 12.78 6.04
CA ALA A 52 -2.69 13.88 6.10
C ALA A 52 -3.88 13.61 7.04
N ASN A 53 -4.18 12.36 7.39
CA ASN A 53 -5.36 11.95 8.14
C ASN A 53 -5.07 11.43 9.56
N ARG A 54 -4.01 11.96 10.20
CA ARG A 54 -3.66 11.57 11.58
C ARG A 54 -4.74 11.96 12.59
N THR A 55 -4.94 11.14 13.62
CA THR A 55 -5.90 11.41 14.70
C THR A 55 -5.52 12.66 15.50
N SER A 56 -4.23 12.90 15.75
CA SER A 56 -3.74 14.08 16.48
C SER A 56 -3.02 15.05 15.55
N ILE A 57 -3.29 16.35 15.72
CA ILE A 57 -2.60 17.42 15.01
C ILE A 57 -1.10 17.48 15.33
N HIS A 58 -0.68 16.92 16.47
CA HIS A 58 0.73 16.86 16.89
C HIS A 58 1.46 15.63 16.39
N SER A 59 0.81 14.73 15.65
CA SER A 59 1.46 13.55 15.09
C SER A 59 2.46 13.91 14.01
N PHE A 60 3.54 13.13 13.92
CA PHE A 60 4.49 13.25 12.82
C PHE A 60 3.79 13.01 11.48
N ARG A 61 4.01 13.90 10.51
CA ARG A 61 3.35 13.84 9.21
C ARG A 61 4.26 13.46 8.06
N GLY A 62 5.55 13.64 8.18
CA GLY A 62 6.53 13.43 7.10
C GLY A 62 7.19 14.73 6.64
N PRO A 63 8.06 14.66 5.60
CA PRO A 63 8.83 15.81 5.13
C PRO A 63 8.06 16.80 4.24
N GLY A 64 6.81 16.45 3.84
CA GLY A 64 6.03 17.20 2.87
C GLY A 64 6.31 16.81 1.42
N LEU A 65 5.52 17.37 0.49
CA LEU A 65 5.48 16.95 -0.91
C LEU A 65 6.84 17.07 -1.61
N GLU A 66 7.40 18.28 -1.67
CA GLU A 66 8.61 18.55 -2.47
C GLU A 66 9.80 17.70 -2.02
N LYS A 67 10.13 17.79 -0.72
CA LYS A 67 11.24 17.03 -0.15
C LYS A 67 10.99 15.52 -0.22
N GLY A 68 9.76 15.07 0.04
CA GLY A 68 9.41 13.66 0.00
C GLY A 68 9.50 13.08 -1.41
N LEU A 69 9.05 13.80 -2.43
CA LEU A 69 9.18 13.37 -3.82
C LEU A 69 10.65 13.33 -4.28
N GLN A 70 11.46 14.28 -3.86
CA GLN A 70 12.90 14.22 -4.15
C GLN A 70 13.54 12.96 -3.54
N MET A 71 13.24 12.66 -2.27
CA MET A 71 13.77 11.46 -1.61
C MET A 71 13.30 10.16 -2.28
N LEU A 72 12.06 10.11 -2.79
CA LEU A 72 11.57 8.97 -3.56
C LEU A 72 12.25 8.86 -4.94
N ALA A 73 12.52 9.98 -5.60
CA ALA A 73 13.29 10.01 -6.84
C ALA A 73 14.72 9.48 -6.62
N ASP A 74 15.36 9.92 -5.53
CA ASP A 74 16.71 9.45 -5.16
C ASP A 74 16.75 7.93 -4.95
N ILE A 75 15.73 7.35 -4.29
CA ILE A 75 15.59 5.89 -4.11
C ILE A 75 15.39 5.20 -5.46
N ARG A 76 14.48 5.70 -6.29
CA ARG A 76 14.23 5.15 -7.63
C ARG A 76 15.51 5.12 -8.46
N ASP A 77 16.21 6.24 -8.53
CA ASP A 77 17.38 6.42 -9.39
C ASP A 77 18.60 5.64 -8.88
N LYS A 78 18.76 5.53 -7.54
CA LYS A 78 19.87 4.79 -6.92
C LYS A 78 19.70 3.28 -7.01
N TYR A 79 18.49 2.80 -6.81
CA TYR A 79 18.21 1.37 -6.63
C TYR A 79 17.50 0.71 -7.82
N GLY A 80 17.04 1.50 -8.79
CA GLY A 80 16.25 1.00 -9.93
C GLY A 80 14.90 0.43 -9.54
N LEU A 81 14.36 0.80 -8.36
CA LEU A 81 13.07 0.35 -7.89
C LEU A 81 11.94 1.19 -8.48
N ARG A 82 10.84 0.57 -8.84
CA ARG A 82 9.59 1.32 -9.01
C ARG A 82 9.16 1.89 -7.68
N VAL A 83 8.59 3.10 -7.68
CA VAL A 83 8.19 3.78 -6.44
C VAL A 83 6.72 4.14 -6.44
N THR A 84 6.13 4.17 -5.25
CA THR A 84 4.74 4.60 -5.02
C THR A 84 4.63 5.46 -3.77
N THR A 85 3.70 6.40 -3.80
CA THR A 85 3.31 7.21 -2.66
C THR A 85 1.80 7.45 -2.68
N ASP A 86 1.23 7.84 -1.54
CA ASP A 86 -0.17 8.27 -1.45
C ASP A 86 -0.30 9.78 -1.67
N ILE A 87 -1.35 10.17 -2.40
CA ILE A 87 -1.72 11.58 -2.61
C ILE A 87 -3.06 11.87 -1.90
N HIS A 88 -3.21 13.09 -1.38
CA HIS A 88 -4.35 13.48 -0.57
C HIS A 88 -5.18 14.60 -1.19
N GLU A 89 -4.54 15.43 -2.03
CA GLU A 89 -5.12 16.57 -2.72
C GLU A 89 -4.86 16.49 -4.22
N SER A 90 -5.82 16.93 -5.04
CA SER A 90 -5.71 16.83 -6.50
C SER A 90 -4.48 17.55 -7.09
N TRP A 91 -4.06 18.67 -6.48
CA TRP A 91 -2.89 19.43 -6.93
C TRP A 91 -1.56 18.69 -6.73
N GLN A 92 -1.50 17.69 -5.84
CA GLN A 92 -0.29 16.88 -5.61
C GLN A 92 -0.04 15.88 -6.74
N ALA A 93 -1.09 15.44 -7.43
CA ALA A 93 -1.04 14.35 -8.39
C ALA A 93 0.01 14.58 -9.49
N LYS A 94 0.02 15.78 -10.09
CA LYS A 94 0.94 16.09 -11.20
C LYS A 94 2.41 15.94 -10.80
N ALA A 95 2.80 16.47 -9.65
CA ALA A 95 4.19 16.38 -9.16
C ALA A 95 4.53 14.93 -8.76
N ALA A 96 3.64 14.26 -8.06
CA ALA A 96 3.84 12.86 -7.65
C ALA A 96 3.94 11.92 -8.86
N GLY A 97 3.13 12.11 -9.90
CA GLY A 97 3.16 11.30 -11.12
C GLY A 97 4.39 11.48 -12.00
N GLN A 98 5.21 12.52 -11.78
CA GLN A 98 6.52 12.68 -12.44
C GLN A 98 7.61 11.82 -11.80
N VAL A 99 7.40 11.40 -10.56
CA VAL A 99 8.37 10.62 -9.77
C VAL A 99 7.92 9.17 -9.61
N CYS A 100 6.63 8.95 -9.33
CA CYS A 100 6.10 7.66 -8.93
C CYS A 100 5.45 6.93 -10.11
N ASP A 101 5.70 5.63 -10.20
CA ASP A 101 5.08 4.73 -11.18
C ASP A 101 3.62 4.43 -10.82
N ILE A 102 3.31 4.48 -9.55
CA ILE A 102 1.97 4.22 -9.00
C ILE A 102 1.58 5.36 -8.07
N LEU A 103 0.36 5.87 -8.20
CA LEU A 103 -0.25 6.80 -7.25
C LEU A 103 -1.31 6.09 -6.43
N GLN A 104 -1.13 6.08 -5.11
CA GLN A 104 -2.09 5.48 -4.19
C GLN A 104 -3.13 6.51 -3.74
N ILE A 105 -4.40 6.13 -3.86
CA ILE A 105 -5.53 6.89 -3.30
C ILE A 105 -5.88 6.29 -1.94
N PRO A 106 -5.78 7.06 -0.84
CA PRO A 106 -6.13 6.60 0.49
C PRO A 106 -7.59 6.15 0.60
N ALA A 107 -7.86 5.19 1.48
CA ALA A 107 -9.18 4.59 1.64
C ALA A 107 -10.28 5.62 1.93
N PHE A 108 -10.04 6.59 2.82
CA PHE A 108 -11.02 7.64 3.10
C PHE A 108 -11.35 8.53 1.89
N LEU A 109 -10.45 8.61 0.92
CA LEU A 109 -10.55 9.48 -0.24
C LEU A 109 -10.93 8.75 -1.54
N CYS A 110 -11.21 7.45 -1.47
CA CYS A 110 -11.43 6.61 -2.65
C CYS A 110 -12.61 7.06 -3.53
N ARG A 111 -13.54 7.87 -3.02
CA ARG A 111 -14.69 8.42 -3.74
C ARG A 111 -14.49 9.86 -4.23
N GLN A 112 -13.40 10.53 -3.89
CA GLN A 112 -13.14 11.93 -4.25
C GLN A 112 -12.87 12.06 -5.75
N THR A 113 -13.85 12.58 -6.48
CA THR A 113 -13.82 12.65 -7.94
C THR A 113 -12.61 13.41 -8.45
N ASP A 114 -12.37 14.62 -7.95
CA ASP A 114 -11.26 15.47 -8.42
C ASP A 114 -9.89 14.85 -8.17
N LEU A 115 -9.73 14.09 -7.07
CA LEU A 115 -8.50 13.38 -6.77
C LEU A 115 -8.26 12.22 -7.74
N LEU A 116 -9.30 11.44 -8.04
CA LEU A 116 -9.23 10.32 -9.00
C LEU A 116 -8.93 10.82 -10.41
N VAL A 117 -9.62 11.89 -10.85
CA VAL A 117 -9.39 12.54 -12.14
C VAL A 117 -7.95 13.06 -12.25
N ALA A 118 -7.46 13.75 -11.22
CA ALA A 118 -6.10 14.26 -11.21
C ALA A 118 -5.05 13.14 -11.26
N ALA A 119 -5.27 12.05 -10.52
CA ALA A 119 -4.40 10.88 -10.57
C ALA A 119 -4.40 10.22 -11.96
N ALA A 120 -5.58 10.03 -12.56
CA ALA A 120 -5.73 9.44 -13.90
C ALA A 120 -4.97 10.20 -14.98
N HIS A 121 -4.96 11.54 -14.91
CA HIS A 121 -4.29 12.40 -15.90
C HIS A 121 -2.74 12.34 -15.82
N THR A 122 -2.15 11.72 -14.80
CA THR A 122 -0.68 11.64 -14.68
C THR A 122 -0.05 10.60 -15.59
N GLY A 123 -0.82 9.59 -16.01
CA GLY A 123 -0.35 8.43 -16.73
C GLY A 123 0.28 7.35 -15.84
N ALA A 124 0.44 7.59 -14.54
CA ALA A 124 0.82 6.57 -13.56
C ALA A 124 -0.33 5.57 -13.32
N ILE A 125 -0.01 4.39 -12.79
CA ILE A 125 -1.02 3.44 -12.32
C ILE A 125 -1.76 4.06 -11.12
N VAL A 126 -3.08 3.94 -11.09
CA VAL A 126 -3.91 4.44 -9.98
C VAL A 126 -4.29 3.29 -9.07
N ASN A 127 -3.68 3.21 -7.88
CA ASN A 127 -4.01 2.20 -6.88
C ASN A 127 -5.00 2.76 -5.85
N ILE A 128 -6.24 2.28 -5.87
CA ILE A 128 -7.33 2.78 -5.02
C ILE A 128 -7.54 1.84 -3.83
N LYS A 129 -7.27 2.33 -2.62
CA LYS A 129 -7.59 1.57 -1.40
C LYS A 129 -9.10 1.59 -1.15
N LYS A 130 -9.69 0.40 -0.97
CA LYS A 130 -11.10 0.27 -0.61
C LYS A 130 -11.37 0.96 0.74
N ALA A 131 -12.39 1.82 0.77
CA ALA A 131 -12.82 2.43 2.02
C ALA A 131 -13.38 1.39 2.98
N GLN A 132 -13.22 1.65 4.28
CA GLN A 132 -13.68 0.77 5.36
C GLN A 132 -15.21 0.63 5.42
N PHE A 133 -15.94 1.51 4.73
CA PHE A 133 -17.40 1.54 4.68
C PHE A 133 -17.98 1.04 3.34
N LEU A 134 -17.12 0.59 2.39
CA LEU A 134 -17.54 0.09 1.08
C LEU A 134 -17.41 -1.43 0.99
N SER A 135 -18.29 -2.04 0.20
CA SER A 135 -18.14 -3.42 -0.26
C SER A 135 -17.09 -3.52 -1.39
N GLY A 136 -16.62 -4.73 -1.68
CA GLY A 136 -15.75 -4.98 -2.84
C GLY A 136 -16.42 -4.57 -4.15
N ASN A 137 -17.70 -4.87 -4.31
CA ASN A 137 -18.49 -4.53 -5.50
C ASN A 137 -18.64 -3.02 -5.73
N ASP A 138 -18.73 -2.21 -4.67
CA ASP A 138 -18.87 -0.76 -4.79
C ASP A 138 -17.59 -0.08 -5.31
N MET A 139 -16.47 -0.80 -5.30
CA MET A 139 -15.21 -0.28 -5.85
C MET A 139 -15.24 -0.09 -7.37
N ARG A 140 -16.26 -0.61 -8.07
CA ARG A 140 -16.48 -0.31 -9.49
C ARG A 140 -16.62 1.19 -9.77
N TYR A 141 -17.31 1.91 -8.92
CA TYR A 141 -17.56 3.34 -9.14
C TYR A 141 -16.30 4.22 -9.11
N PRO A 142 -15.38 4.09 -8.15
CA PRO A 142 -14.11 4.82 -8.24
C PRO A 142 -13.21 4.33 -9.39
N VAL A 143 -13.28 3.05 -9.76
CA VAL A 143 -12.56 2.52 -10.93
C VAL A 143 -13.10 3.15 -12.22
N GLU A 144 -14.42 3.18 -12.41
CA GLU A 144 -15.05 3.82 -13.59
C GLU A 144 -14.64 5.28 -13.70
N LYS A 145 -14.67 6.05 -12.61
CA LYS A 145 -14.21 7.45 -12.61
C LYS A 145 -12.77 7.59 -13.09
N ALA A 146 -11.87 6.72 -12.62
CA ALA A 146 -10.47 6.78 -13.02
C ALA A 146 -10.29 6.40 -14.50
N LEU A 147 -10.93 5.31 -14.95
CA LEU A 147 -10.83 4.84 -16.35
C LEU A 147 -11.46 5.83 -17.34
N GLU A 148 -12.65 6.37 -17.04
CA GLU A 148 -13.32 7.37 -17.87
C GLU A 148 -12.53 8.69 -17.92
N SER A 149 -11.71 8.96 -16.90
CA SER A 149 -10.79 10.09 -16.88
C SER A 149 -9.43 9.82 -17.54
N GLY A 150 -9.25 8.64 -18.15
CA GLY A 150 -8.08 8.31 -18.96
C GLY A 150 -6.97 7.57 -18.22
N ALA A 151 -7.22 7.03 -17.01
CA ALA A 151 -6.27 6.12 -16.38
C ALA A 151 -6.03 4.89 -17.28
N LYS A 152 -4.76 4.55 -17.51
CA LYS A 152 -4.40 3.39 -18.34
C LYS A 152 -4.54 2.08 -17.57
N GLU A 153 -4.31 2.13 -16.26
CA GLU A 153 -4.34 0.97 -15.38
C GLU A 153 -4.81 1.39 -13.99
N VAL A 154 -5.72 0.61 -13.41
CA VAL A 154 -6.26 0.81 -12.07
C VAL A 154 -6.09 -0.47 -11.27
N TRP A 155 -5.55 -0.34 -10.07
CA TRP A 155 -5.43 -1.40 -9.08
C TRP A 155 -6.38 -1.14 -7.92
N LEU A 156 -6.84 -2.20 -7.27
CA LEU A 156 -7.63 -2.11 -6.06
C LEU A 156 -6.90 -2.74 -4.87
N THR A 157 -7.06 -2.14 -3.69
CA THR A 157 -6.45 -2.65 -2.47
C THR A 157 -7.49 -2.86 -1.37
N GLU A 158 -7.64 -4.13 -0.94
CA GLU A 158 -8.45 -4.50 0.25
C GLU A 158 -7.68 -4.16 1.53
N ARG A 159 -8.38 -3.62 2.52
CA ARG A 159 -7.79 -3.25 3.82
C ARG A 159 -8.73 -3.40 5.02
N GLY A 160 -9.86 -4.05 4.85
CA GLY A 160 -10.86 -4.29 5.87
C GLY A 160 -11.96 -3.25 5.97
N ASN A 161 -12.99 -3.60 6.73
CA ASN A 161 -14.17 -2.80 7.03
C ASN A 161 -14.21 -2.44 8.51
N CYS A 162 -14.80 -1.27 8.83
CA CYS A 162 -14.97 -0.78 10.19
C CYS A 162 -16.46 -0.76 10.55
N PHE A 163 -16.80 -1.29 11.72
CA PHE A 163 -18.17 -1.34 12.26
C PHE A 163 -18.32 -0.50 13.53
N GLY A 164 -17.38 0.37 13.86
CA GLY A 164 -17.46 1.34 14.96
C GLY A 164 -17.01 0.84 16.34
N TYR A 165 -16.44 -0.37 16.45
CA TYR A 165 -16.00 -0.94 17.74
C TYR A 165 -14.46 -1.03 17.86
N ASN A 166 -13.75 -0.10 17.23
CA ASN A 166 -12.29 0.01 17.29
C ASN A 166 -11.53 -1.22 16.76
N ASN A 167 -12.10 -1.90 15.79
CA ASN A 167 -11.49 -3.04 15.12
C ASN A 167 -11.79 -3.00 13.63
N LEU A 168 -10.97 -3.70 12.84
CA LEU A 168 -11.22 -3.92 11.42
C LEU A 168 -11.49 -5.40 11.16
N VAL A 169 -12.39 -5.67 10.22
CA VAL A 169 -12.73 -7.02 9.77
C VAL A 169 -12.50 -7.11 8.28
N VAL A 170 -11.72 -8.08 7.85
CA VAL A 170 -11.53 -8.37 6.43
C VAL A 170 -12.52 -9.45 6.02
N ASP A 171 -13.42 -9.10 5.11
CA ASP A 171 -14.15 -10.09 4.35
C ASP A 171 -13.33 -10.40 3.08
N PHE A 172 -12.62 -11.51 3.09
CA PHE A 172 -11.76 -11.90 1.97
C PHE A 172 -12.52 -12.14 0.66
N ARG A 173 -13.85 -12.34 0.69
CA ARG A 173 -14.69 -12.41 -0.52
C ARG A 173 -14.63 -11.13 -1.33
N ASN A 174 -14.38 -9.98 -0.70
CA ASN A 174 -14.14 -8.71 -1.41
C ASN A 174 -12.99 -8.80 -2.43
N ILE A 175 -12.01 -9.67 -2.20
CA ILE A 175 -10.90 -9.88 -3.15
C ILE A 175 -11.47 -10.48 -4.45
N ALA A 176 -12.32 -11.49 -4.35
CA ALA A 176 -12.97 -12.09 -5.51
C ALA A 176 -13.88 -11.07 -6.21
N ASP A 177 -14.73 -10.35 -5.45
CA ASP A 177 -15.62 -9.32 -5.99
C ASP A 177 -14.83 -8.23 -6.75
N MET A 178 -13.72 -7.75 -6.20
CA MET A 178 -12.89 -6.73 -6.83
C MET A 178 -12.13 -7.26 -8.05
N LYS A 179 -11.81 -8.55 -8.12
CA LYS A 179 -11.19 -9.18 -9.31
C LYS A 179 -12.12 -9.23 -10.52
N GLU A 180 -13.44 -9.17 -10.31
CA GLU A 180 -14.41 -9.02 -11.40
C GLU A 180 -14.39 -7.59 -11.99
N ILE A 181 -13.76 -6.62 -11.30
CA ILE A 181 -13.68 -5.22 -11.72
C ILE A 181 -12.32 -4.90 -12.36
N VAL A 182 -11.23 -5.35 -11.71
CA VAL A 182 -9.85 -5.13 -12.17
C VAL A 182 -9.01 -6.40 -11.99
N PRO A 183 -8.02 -6.65 -12.86
CA PRO A 183 -7.18 -7.86 -12.74
C PRO A 183 -6.21 -7.81 -11.54
N MET A 184 -5.83 -6.61 -11.08
CA MET A 184 -4.88 -6.43 -9.98
C MET A 184 -5.60 -6.06 -8.69
N VAL A 185 -5.66 -7.01 -7.75
CA VAL A 185 -6.23 -6.80 -6.41
C VAL A 185 -5.18 -7.11 -5.35
N ILE A 186 -4.84 -6.10 -4.59
CA ILE A 186 -3.80 -6.11 -3.56
C ILE A 186 -4.45 -6.29 -2.19
N MET A 187 -3.87 -7.15 -1.35
CA MET A 187 -4.19 -7.19 0.07
C MET A 187 -3.23 -6.31 0.87
N ASP A 188 -3.76 -5.31 1.54
CA ASP A 188 -3.04 -4.53 2.54
C ASP A 188 -2.99 -5.29 3.87
N CYS A 189 -1.90 -5.99 4.09
CA CYS A 189 -1.71 -6.84 5.26
C CYS A 189 -1.36 -6.03 6.53
N THR A 190 -0.89 -4.79 6.36
CA THR A 190 -0.52 -3.91 7.47
C THR A 190 -1.72 -3.20 8.08
N HIS A 191 -2.50 -2.50 7.23
CA HIS A 191 -3.59 -1.69 7.74
C HIS A 191 -4.84 -2.52 8.08
N SER A 192 -4.95 -3.73 7.57
CA SER A 192 -6.05 -4.65 7.92
C SER A 192 -6.01 -5.16 9.36
N VAL A 193 -4.84 -5.09 10.02
CA VAL A 193 -4.68 -5.50 11.42
C VAL A 193 -4.67 -4.32 12.41
N GLN A 194 -4.98 -3.12 11.93
CA GLN A 194 -5.14 -1.95 12.78
C GLN A 194 -6.34 -2.08 13.72
N ARG A 195 -6.20 -1.46 14.88
CA ARG A 195 -7.30 -1.20 15.83
C ARG A 195 -7.46 0.32 15.96
N PRO A 196 -8.31 0.93 15.12
CA PRO A 196 -8.47 2.38 15.07
C PRO A 196 -8.91 2.93 16.43
N SER A 197 -8.21 3.94 16.93
CA SER A 197 -8.50 4.64 18.21
C SER A 197 -8.54 3.76 19.49
N ALA A 198 -8.12 2.50 19.42
CA ALA A 198 -8.17 1.59 20.58
C ALA A 198 -7.11 1.90 21.67
N GLY A 199 -6.12 2.73 21.38
CA GLY A 199 -5.06 3.16 22.30
C GLY A 199 -5.22 4.61 22.75
N ASN A 200 -6.27 4.94 23.54
CA ASN A 200 -6.52 6.29 24.03
C ASN A 200 -6.46 7.36 22.90
N GLY A 201 -7.18 7.13 21.81
CA GLY A 201 -7.21 8.01 20.65
C GLY A 201 -6.05 7.81 19.65
N LYS A 202 -5.14 6.86 19.90
CA LYS A 202 -4.12 6.43 18.95
C LYS A 202 -4.54 5.12 18.30
N THR A 203 -4.22 4.97 17.02
CA THR A 203 -4.35 3.67 16.35
C THR A 203 -3.27 2.73 16.87
N VAL A 204 -3.69 1.57 17.33
CA VAL A 204 -2.82 0.43 17.67
C VAL A 204 -3.09 -0.72 16.69
N GLY A 205 -2.45 -1.85 16.84
CA GLY A 205 -2.68 -3.00 15.99
C GLY A 205 -1.88 -4.22 16.39
N ASP A 206 -2.06 -5.28 15.65
CA ASP A 206 -1.57 -6.62 15.95
C ASP A 206 -0.68 -7.14 14.80
N ARG A 207 0.57 -6.62 14.65
CA ARG A 207 1.52 -7.03 13.59
C ARG A 207 1.69 -8.55 13.46
N LYS A 208 1.49 -9.30 14.55
CA LYS A 208 1.58 -10.77 14.57
C LYS A 208 0.63 -11.45 13.59
N PHE A 209 -0.45 -10.78 13.19
CA PHE A 209 -1.42 -11.31 12.23
C PHE A 209 -1.09 -10.97 10.78
N VAL A 210 -0.12 -10.10 10.49
CA VAL A 210 0.27 -9.72 9.12
C VAL A 210 0.54 -10.95 8.24
N PRO A 211 1.33 -11.96 8.67
CA PRO A 211 1.56 -13.15 7.85
C PRO A 211 0.28 -13.95 7.59
N SER A 212 -0.59 -14.10 8.59
CA SER A 212 -1.84 -14.83 8.45
C SER A 212 -2.81 -14.15 7.50
N MET A 213 -2.88 -12.81 7.52
CA MET A 213 -3.69 -12.02 6.58
C MET A 213 -3.21 -12.19 5.14
N ALA A 214 -1.91 -12.20 4.93
CA ALA A 214 -1.33 -12.42 3.60
C ALA A 214 -1.67 -13.82 3.06
N LEU A 215 -1.49 -14.87 3.88
CA LEU A 215 -1.80 -16.26 3.48
C LEU A 215 -3.30 -16.47 3.25
N ALA A 216 -4.16 -15.87 4.06
CA ALA A 216 -5.59 -15.92 3.84
C ALA A 216 -5.97 -15.23 2.52
N ALA A 217 -5.41 -14.05 2.24
CA ALA A 217 -5.65 -13.35 0.98
C ALA A 217 -5.16 -14.15 -0.24
N MET A 218 -4.05 -14.86 -0.11
CA MET A 218 -3.55 -15.78 -1.14
C MET A 218 -4.58 -16.87 -1.46
N ALA A 219 -5.18 -17.47 -0.44
CA ALA A 219 -6.21 -18.49 -0.61
C ALA A 219 -7.48 -17.96 -1.32
N PHE A 220 -7.76 -16.63 -1.21
CA PHE A 220 -8.84 -15.96 -1.94
C PHE A 220 -8.40 -15.36 -3.28
N GLY A 221 -7.15 -15.62 -3.70
CA GLY A 221 -6.64 -15.26 -5.02
C GLY A 221 -6.23 -13.80 -5.17
N ALA A 222 -5.75 -13.16 -4.10
CA ALA A 222 -5.10 -11.86 -4.20
C ALA A 222 -3.93 -11.93 -5.20
N THR A 223 -3.79 -10.90 -6.04
CA THR A 223 -2.74 -10.83 -7.05
C THR A 223 -1.57 -9.96 -6.62
N GLY A 224 -1.67 -9.32 -5.46
CA GLY A 224 -0.59 -8.55 -4.86
C GLY A 224 -0.75 -8.38 -3.35
N TYR A 225 0.32 -7.92 -2.71
CA TYR A 225 0.41 -7.75 -1.26
C TYR A 225 1.11 -6.44 -0.92
N PHE A 226 0.59 -5.75 0.08
CA PHE A 226 1.14 -4.51 0.60
C PHE A 226 1.60 -4.71 2.04
N PHE A 227 2.85 -4.33 2.30
CA PHE A 227 3.49 -4.42 3.62
C PHE A 227 4.17 -3.11 3.99
N GLU A 228 3.84 -2.54 5.13
CA GLU A 228 4.72 -1.54 5.74
C GLU A 228 5.76 -2.27 6.58
N VAL A 229 7.02 -1.92 6.38
CA VAL A 229 8.18 -2.55 7.00
C VAL A 229 9.11 -1.52 7.63
N HIS A 230 9.78 -1.92 8.69
CA HIS A 230 10.77 -1.06 9.35
C HIS A 230 11.85 -1.92 10.00
N PRO A 231 13.15 -1.54 10.00
CA PRO A 231 14.21 -2.29 10.69
C PRO A 231 13.91 -2.49 12.18
N THR A 232 13.30 -1.50 12.81
CA THR A 232 12.92 -1.49 14.24
C THR A 232 11.52 -0.90 14.38
N PRO A 233 10.44 -1.65 14.10
CA PRO A 233 9.08 -1.11 14.01
C PRO A 233 8.63 -0.27 15.21
N ASP A 234 9.05 -0.65 16.43
CA ASP A 234 8.66 0.05 17.65
C ASP A 234 9.24 1.48 17.76
N SER A 235 10.29 1.81 16.98
CA SER A 235 10.85 3.15 16.86
C SER A 235 10.19 3.99 15.76
N GLY A 236 9.32 3.42 14.93
CA GLY A 236 8.67 4.09 13.82
C GLY A 236 7.80 5.26 14.25
N LEU A 237 7.84 6.35 13.49
CA LEU A 237 7.09 7.58 13.78
C LEU A 237 5.61 7.49 13.35
N SER A 238 5.25 6.44 12.61
CA SER A 238 3.88 6.17 12.15
C SER A 238 3.63 4.67 12.12
N ASP A 239 2.41 4.24 12.48
CA ASP A 239 1.89 2.87 12.44
C ASP A 239 2.82 1.78 13.02
N ALA A 240 3.65 2.17 13.99
CA ALA A 240 4.65 1.33 14.65
C ALA A 240 4.11 -0.05 15.08
N ALA A 241 2.88 -0.11 15.58
CA ALA A 241 2.27 -1.36 16.06
C ALA A 241 1.89 -2.36 14.93
N ASN A 242 1.85 -1.89 13.68
CA ASN A 242 1.38 -2.69 12.54
C ASN A 242 2.49 -3.06 11.55
N MET A 243 3.59 -2.28 11.53
CA MET A 243 4.69 -2.54 10.61
C MET A 243 5.36 -3.89 10.90
N LEU A 244 5.65 -4.63 9.85
CA LEU A 244 6.44 -5.87 9.92
C LEU A 244 7.92 -5.52 10.11
N GLU A 245 8.65 -6.33 10.85
CA GLU A 245 10.11 -6.23 10.88
C GLU A 245 10.68 -6.51 9.49
N LEU A 246 11.61 -5.68 9.03
CA LEU A 246 12.19 -5.77 7.69
C LEU A 246 12.79 -7.15 7.39
N ASP A 247 13.43 -7.76 8.39
CA ASP A 247 14.06 -9.08 8.28
C ASP A 247 13.03 -10.23 8.13
N GLN A 248 11.77 -10.02 8.51
CA GLN A 248 10.71 -11.01 8.38
C GLN A 248 10.06 -11.00 6.99
N LEU A 249 10.23 -9.91 6.22
CA LEU A 249 9.57 -9.73 4.92
C LEU A 249 9.94 -10.84 3.92
N GLU A 250 11.23 -11.17 3.81
CA GLU A 250 11.71 -12.19 2.86
C GLU A 250 11.05 -13.55 3.10
N ASN A 251 11.02 -14.00 4.36
CA ASN A 251 10.37 -15.27 4.72
C ASN A 251 8.89 -15.31 4.36
N LEU A 252 8.20 -14.17 4.45
CA LEU A 252 6.81 -14.07 4.07
C LEU A 252 6.64 -14.10 2.55
N ILE A 253 7.48 -13.38 1.81
CA ILE A 253 7.50 -13.40 0.34
C ILE A 253 7.72 -14.82 -0.19
N ILE A 254 8.68 -15.57 0.37
CA ILE A 254 8.94 -16.96 -0.02
C ILE A 254 7.66 -17.83 0.09
N LYS A 255 6.88 -17.65 1.17
CA LYS A 255 5.61 -18.38 1.36
C LYS A 255 4.55 -17.98 0.34
N LEU A 256 4.55 -16.72 -0.11
CA LEU A 256 3.57 -16.20 -1.07
C LEU A 256 3.95 -16.50 -2.53
N LEU A 257 5.16 -16.97 -2.78
CA LEU A 257 5.63 -17.41 -4.09
C LEU A 257 5.41 -18.92 -4.34
N GLN A 258 5.03 -19.68 -3.32
CA GLN A 258 4.72 -21.12 -3.39
C GLN A 258 3.28 -21.37 -3.89
#